data_1b4f2ef1ce3833017fd890bad9d671ef
#
_entry.id   1b4f2ef1ce3833017fd890bad9d671ef
#
_cell.length_a   1.000
_cell.length_b   1.000
_cell.length_c   1.000
_cell.angle_alpha   90.00
_cell.angle_beta   90.00
_cell.angle_gamma   90.00
#
_symmetry.space_group_name_H-M   'P 1'
#
loop_
_entity.id
_entity.type
_entity.pdbx_description
1 polymer ?
#
loop_
_entity_poly.entity_id
_entity_poly.type
_entity_poly.pdbx_seq_one_letter_code
_entity_poly.pdbx_strand_id
1 'polypeptide(L)'
;MKKTGILLSLLFLVSFGFSQERLTDKELVNVIYAMGQMYPDGFTLDLNTMRQPTEGLYVSYKATQNSFDRKSLPAVIKHAHEHQNLVGGWYNPEEDRYYFDSNRYFPEDSLAAAVEFARANDQHTVYVASKDINIWSNYEQRDIRIILDCDMGSSTDDLFALMMLYRYMDMKRCNLLGVIVDRMGKANADVVDVMNNFYGYPDIPIGLETQGVKTPHVFITYHNAPYARTTEAEPMFKRSVGDDGTYMEAYKLYRKLLSEQPDHSVTIASIGFVTSLARLLESGPDEYSPLNGVELVRAKVKEIYAMGGVFGEAVEPDYNFKAAIDFSLKFFELLPKEVDILFSPGEVGDPLDYRPETVIADMNWTDVHPIKWIYQFLNCDTGQKMWDPQAVLHAVEGDDFYKLSERGWVTLTPRGETIFTPDPKGNARYQYPGDAVWCDMVLKYIRLMAIQH
;
A
#
# COMPACT_ATOMS: atom_id res chain seq x y z
N MET A 1 -25.17 19.58 31.79
CA MET A 1 -25.42 18.20 32.29
C MET A 1 -26.85 17.69 32.09
N LYS A 2 -27.68 18.22 31.19
CA LYS A 2 -29.04 17.69 30.90
C LYS A 2 -29.27 17.29 29.43
N LYS A 3 -28.27 17.43 28.56
CA LYS A 3 -28.38 17.05 27.14
C LYS A 3 -27.85 15.64 26.79
N THR A 4 -27.03 15.06 27.65
CA THR A 4 -26.43 13.73 27.44
C THR A 4 -27.39 12.57 27.78
N GLY A 5 -28.44 12.83 28.57
CA GLY A 5 -29.36 11.78 29.00
C GLY A 5 -30.41 11.34 27.97
N ILE A 6 -30.70 12.18 26.98
CA ILE A 6 -31.72 11.88 25.95
C ILE A 6 -31.11 11.06 24.79
N LEU A 7 -29.83 11.25 24.51
CA LEU A 7 -29.13 10.51 23.44
C LEU A 7 -28.87 9.04 23.83
N LEU A 8 -28.53 8.78 25.09
CA LEU A 8 -28.35 7.40 25.58
C LEU A 8 -29.66 6.60 25.62
N SER A 9 -30.81 7.24 25.85
CA SER A 9 -32.10 6.53 25.87
C SER A 9 -32.59 6.13 24.47
N LEU A 10 -32.20 6.83 23.40
CA LEU A 10 -32.53 6.46 22.02
C LEU A 10 -31.66 5.29 21.50
N LEU A 11 -30.42 5.20 21.92
CA LEU A 11 -29.53 4.08 21.56
C LEU A 11 -29.86 2.77 22.29
N PHE A 12 -30.49 2.83 23.48
CA PHE A 12 -30.87 1.62 24.25
C PHE A 12 -32.23 1.00 23.83
N LEU A 13 -33.05 1.69 23.03
CA LEU A 13 -34.36 1.19 22.56
C LEU A 13 -34.24 0.20 21.39
N VAL A 14 -33.04 -0.03 20.85
CA VAL A 14 -32.81 -0.94 19.70
C VAL A 14 -32.70 -2.44 20.13
N SER A 15 -32.70 -2.78 21.41
CA SER A 15 -32.44 -4.15 21.87
C SER A 15 -33.65 -4.94 22.35
N PHE A 16 -34.88 -4.42 22.28
CA PHE A 16 -36.10 -5.18 22.65
C PHE A 16 -37.10 -5.20 21.50
N GLY A 17 -37.46 -6.39 21.04
CA GLY A 17 -38.33 -6.68 19.92
C GLY A 17 -39.81 -6.17 20.08
N PHE A 18 -39.97 -4.88 19.87
CA PHE A 18 -41.25 -4.28 19.55
C PHE A 18 -41.26 -3.86 18.08
N SER A 19 -42.41 -3.88 17.42
CA SER A 19 -42.56 -3.32 16.07
C SER A 19 -42.05 -1.88 16.06
N GLN A 20 -40.88 -1.68 15.42
CA GLN A 20 -40.19 -0.40 15.42
C GLN A 20 -41.02 0.58 14.58
N GLU A 21 -41.73 1.51 15.24
CA GLU A 21 -42.28 2.66 14.51
C GLU A 21 -41.15 3.34 13.79
N ARG A 22 -41.27 3.53 12.45
CA ARG A 22 -40.29 4.23 11.65
C ARG A 22 -40.14 5.65 12.16
N LEU A 23 -38.90 6.09 12.38
CA LEU A 23 -38.63 7.49 12.74
C LEU A 23 -39.21 8.43 11.69
N THR A 24 -39.78 9.53 12.11
CA THR A 24 -40.20 10.61 11.21
C THR A 24 -38.97 11.32 10.64
N ASP A 25 -39.09 11.97 9.49
CA ASP A 25 -37.99 12.73 8.87
C ASP A 25 -37.39 13.77 9.83
N LYS A 26 -38.21 14.36 10.70
CA LYS A 26 -37.75 15.30 11.72
C LYS A 26 -36.85 14.65 12.77
N GLU A 27 -37.15 13.42 13.14
CA GLU A 27 -36.33 12.62 14.07
C GLU A 27 -35.06 12.12 13.36
N LEU A 28 -35.15 11.70 12.10
CA LEU A 28 -33.99 11.35 11.27
C LEU A 28 -33.00 12.51 11.15
N VAL A 29 -33.46 13.75 10.95
CA VAL A 29 -32.59 14.94 10.96
C VAL A 29 -31.76 15.03 12.24
N ASN A 30 -32.38 14.74 13.40
CA ASN A 30 -31.65 14.79 14.68
C ASN A 30 -30.62 13.67 14.80
N VAL A 31 -30.98 12.45 14.38
CA VAL A 31 -30.11 11.29 14.44
C VAL A 31 -28.91 11.48 13.49
N ILE A 32 -29.16 11.81 12.24
CA ILE A 32 -28.10 11.94 11.22
C ILE A 32 -27.13 13.08 11.61
N TYR A 33 -27.65 14.20 12.10
CA TYR A 33 -26.78 15.29 12.55
C TYR A 33 -25.93 14.90 13.77
N ALA A 34 -26.49 14.14 14.70
CA ALA A 34 -25.74 13.58 15.83
C ALA A 34 -24.70 12.57 15.40
N MET A 35 -25.00 11.73 14.38
CA MET A 35 -24.02 10.82 13.76
C MET A 35 -22.82 11.60 13.18
N GLY A 36 -23.05 12.68 12.44
CA GLY A 36 -21.96 13.53 11.95
C GLY A 36 -21.06 14.08 13.06
N GLN A 37 -21.64 14.43 14.23
CA GLN A 37 -20.87 14.86 15.38
C GLN A 37 -20.10 13.74 16.09
N MET A 38 -20.61 12.52 16.03
CA MET A 38 -19.96 11.32 16.63
C MET A 38 -18.87 10.74 15.73
N TYR A 39 -19.05 10.84 14.43
CA TYR A 39 -18.16 10.28 13.39
C TYR A 39 -17.72 11.39 12.42
N PRO A 40 -16.89 12.33 12.87
CA PRO A 40 -16.48 13.48 12.05
C PRO A 40 -15.69 13.06 10.80
N ASP A 41 -14.95 11.96 10.88
CA ASP A 41 -14.14 11.43 9.76
C ASP A 41 -15.01 10.80 8.67
N GLY A 42 -16.26 10.47 8.97
CA GLY A 42 -17.23 9.96 8.01
C GLY A 42 -18.13 8.88 8.58
N PHE A 43 -19.31 8.72 7.99
CA PHE A 43 -20.23 7.63 8.27
C PHE A 43 -21.14 7.37 7.08
N THR A 44 -21.66 6.15 6.99
CA THR A 44 -22.83 5.79 6.17
C THR A 44 -23.89 5.16 7.07
N LEU A 45 -25.14 5.60 6.94
CA LEU A 45 -26.26 5.11 7.74
C LEU A 45 -27.35 4.56 6.83
N ASP A 46 -27.76 3.31 7.04
CA ASP A 46 -28.95 2.74 6.44
C ASP A 46 -30.18 3.15 7.27
N LEU A 47 -31.07 3.93 6.67
CA LEU A 47 -32.29 4.45 7.33
C LEU A 47 -33.35 3.37 7.59
N ASN A 48 -33.25 2.21 6.95
CA ASN A 48 -34.15 1.07 7.23
C ASN A 48 -33.74 0.35 8.50
N THR A 49 -32.45 0.13 8.70
CA THR A 49 -31.90 -0.63 9.82
C THR A 49 -31.39 0.26 10.96
N MET A 50 -31.17 1.53 10.70
CA MET A 50 -30.55 2.49 11.60
C MET A 50 -29.15 2.05 12.05
N ARG A 51 -28.40 1.42 11.16
CA ARG A 51 -27.04 0.93 11.38
C ARG A 51 -26.09 1.39 10.30
N GLN A 52 -24.81 1.48 10.66
CA GLN A 52 -23.76 1.60 9.68
C GLN A 52 -23.54 0.24 9.02
N PRO A 53 -23.48 0.19 7.66
CA PRO A 53 -23.18 -1.05 6.96
C PRO A 53 -21.72 -1.45 7.17
N THR A 54 -21.47 -2.76 7.19
CA THR A 54 -20.15 -3.37 7.36
C THR A 54 -19.62 -4.03 6.10
N GLU A 55 -20.42 -4.03 5.03
CA GLU A 55 -20.09 -4.66 3.73
C GLU A 55 -20.61 -3.79 2.58
N GLY A 56 -20.02 -3.95 1.40
CA GLY A 56 -20.43 -3.28 0.18
C GLY A 56 -19.67 -1.99 -0.13
N LEU A 57 -20.02 -1.42 -1.29
CA LEU A 57 -19.44 -0.19 -1.82
C LEU A 57 -20.51 0.90 -1.80
N TYR A 58 -20.14 2.10 -1.39
CA TYR A 58 -21.06 3.23 -1.25
C TYR A 58 -20.56 4.46 -1.99
N VAL A 59 -21.45 5.10 -2.73
CA VAL A 59 -21.12 6.28 -3.54
C VAL A 59 -22.23 7.31 -3.39
N SER A 60 -21.86 8.56 -3.14
CA SER A 60 -22.82 9.67 -3.00
C SER A 60 -23.44 10.06 -4.34
N TYR A 61 -24.70 10.50 -4.29
CA TYR A 61 -25.39 11.09 -5.44
C TYR A 61 -25.02 12.56 -5.63
N LYS A 62 -24.75 12.97 -6.88
CA LYS A 62 -24.53 14.37 -7.22
C LYS A 62 -25.73 15.27 -6.84
N ALA A 63 -26.94 14.73 -6.86
CA ALA A 63 -28.16 15.47 -6.53
C ALA A 63 -28.19 16.02 -5.11
N THR A 64 -27.43 15.43 -4.18
CA THR A 64 -27.30 15.88 -2.79
C THR A 64 -25.94 16.49 -2.49
N GLN A 65 -25.07 16.65 -3.47
CA GLN A 65 -23.78 17.31 -3.34
C GLN A 65 -23.94 18.74 -2.83
N ASN A 66 -23.00 19.22 -2.01
CA ASN A 66 -23.05 20.55 -1.38
C ASN A 66 -24.22 20.74 -0.39
N SER A 67 -24.67 19.66 0.23
CA SER A 67 -25.64 19.72 1.31
C SER A 67 -24.93 19.92 2.65
N PHE A 68 -25.03 21.14 3.18
CA PHE A 68 -24.28 21.58 4.37
C PHE A 68 -25.16 21.66 5.59
N ASP A 69 -24.62 21.20 6.71
CA ASP A 69 -25.18 21.35 8.05
C ASP A 69 -26.59 20.77 8.19
N ARG A 70 -27.14 20.91 9.38
CA ARG A 70 -28.46 20.39 9.74
C ARG A 70 -29.60 20.86 8.83
N LYS A 71 -29.50 22.06 8.26
CA LYS A 71 -30.56 22.64 7.41
C LYS A 71 -30.78 21.92 6.09
N SER A 72 -29.74 21.23 5.57
CA SER A 72 -29.82 20.50 4.29
C SER A 72 -30.40 19.08 4.44
N LEU A 73 -30.37 18.52 5.64
CA LEU A 73 -30.78 17.13 5.90
C LEU A 73 -32.18 16.76 5.43
N PRO A 74 -33.22 17.63 5.53
CA PRO A 74 -34.55 17.26 4.98
C PRO A 74 -34.53 16.91 3.50
N ALA A 75 -33.73 17.62 2.69
CA ALA A 75 -33.60 17.34 1.26
C ALA A 75 -32.80 16.06 1.00
N VAL A 76 -31.73 15.82 1.77
CA VAL A 76 -30.92 14.60 1.70
C VAL A 76 -31.76 13.37 2.07
N ILE A 77 -32.51 13.42 3.16
CA ILE A 77 -33.40 12.34 3.62
C ILE A 77 -34.46 12.03 2.55
N LYS A 78 -35.12 13.07 2.02
CA LYS A 78 -36.10 12.89 0.96
C LYS A 78 -35.48 12.15 -0.24
N HIS A 79 -34.32 12.59 -0.71
CA HIS A 79 -33.64 11.94 -1.83
C HIS A 79 -33.23 10.50 -1.48
N ALA A 80 -32.79 10.23 -0.27
CA ALA A 80 -32.46 8.89 0.19
C ALA A 80 -33.69 7.98 0.14
N HIS A 81 -34.85 8.45 0.58
CA HIS A 81 -36.12 7.67 0.52
C HIS A 81 -36.58 7.35 -0.89
N GLU A 82 -36.28 8.22 -1.85
CA GLU A 82 -36.59 8.00 -3.27
C GLU A 82 -35.62 6.99 -3.94
N HIS A 83 -34.55 6.58 -3.22
CA HIS A 83 -33.52 5.68 -3.71
C HIS A 83 -33.34 4.46 -2.76
N GLN A 84 -32.17 4.32 -2.12
CA GLN A 84 -31.85 3.11 -1.35
C GLN A 84 -31.90 3.33 0.18
N ASN A 85 -32.43 4.44 0.67
CA ASN A 85 -32.49 4.79 2.08
C ASN A 85 -31.10 4.87 2.78
N LEU A 86 -30.08 5.34 2.07
CA LEU A 86 -28.73 5.46 2.58
C LEU A 86 -28.33 6.93 2.65
N VAL A 87 -27.76 7.32 3.79
CA VAL A 87 -27.24 8.68 4.02
C VAL A 87 -25.81 8.58 4.52
N GLY A 88 -24.94 9.38 3.95
CA GLY A 88 -23.57 9.58 4.43
C GLY A 88 -23.36 11.00 4.97
N GLY A 89 -22.25 11.18 5.66
CA GLY A 89 -21.83 12.52 6.06
C GLY A 89 -20.43 12.50 6.66
N TRP A 90 -19.79 13.65 6.65
CA TRP A 90 -18.46 13.88 7.19
C TRP A 90 -18.29 15.37 7.57
N TYR A 91 -17.28 15.69 8.36
CA TYR A 91 -16.94 17.04 8.76
C TYR A 91 -15.70 17.53 8.03
N ASN A 92 -15.80 18.69 7.41
CA ASN A 92 -14.66 19.38 6.80
C ASN A 92 -14.08 20.41 7.80
N PRO A 93 -12.91 20.17 8.38
CA PRO A 93 -12.31 21.09 9.35
C PRO A 93 -11.81 22.39 8.72
N GLU A 94 -11.51 22.41 7.41
CA GLU A 94 -11.05 23.62 6.71
C GLU A 94 -12.20 24.63 6.51
N GLU A 95 -13.42 24.13 6.31
CA GLU A 95 -14.62 24.95 6.12
C GLU A 95 -15.48 25.06 7.38
N ASP A 96 -15.13 24.36 8.45
CA ASP A 96 -15.92 24.24 9.70
C ASP A 96 -17.39 23.87 9.42
N ARG A 97 -17.60 22.80 8.62
CA ARG A 97 -18.92 22.37 8.14
C ARG A 97 -19.10 20.86 8.10
N TYR A 98 -20.35 20.44 8.31
CA TYR A 98 -20.78 19.08 8.07
C TYR A 98 -21.35 18.96 6.66
N TYR A 99 -20.91 17.95 5.93
CA TYR A 99 -21.44 17.56 4.63
C TYR A 99 -22.34 16.33 4.81
N PHE A 100 -23.44 16.29 4.08
CA PHE A 100 -24.36 15.17 4.11
C PHE A 100 -24.84 14.84 2.70
N ASP A 101 -24.84 13.55 2.33
CA ASP A 101 -25.22 13.07 1.04
C ASP A 101 -26.13 11.86 1.15
N SER A 102 -27.00 11.64 0.18
CA SER A 102 -27.61 10.33 -0.03
C SER A 102 -26.67 9.45 -0.83
N ASN A 103 -26.60 8.16 -0.47
CA ASN A 103 -25.65 7.22 -1.04
C ASN A 103 -26.34 6.13 -1.83
N ARG A 104 -25.61 5.55 -2.78
CA ARG A 104 -25.95 4.33 -3.51
C ARG A 104 -25.04 3.19 -3.08
N TYR A 105 -25.66 2.05 -2.82
CA TYR A 105 -24.97 0.79 -2.54
C TYR A 105 -24.67 0.02 -3.81
N PHE A 106 -23.52 -0.65 -3.83
CA PHE A 106 -23.11 -1.65 -4.81
C PHE A 106 -22.53 -2.87 -4.09
N PRO A 107 -22.73 -4.10 -4.61
CA PRO A 107 -21.99 -5.26 -4.13
C PRO A 107 -20.46 -5.09 -4.28
N GLU A 108 -19.67 -5.73 -3.43
CA GLU A 108 -18.20 -5.58 -3.45
C GLU A 108 -17.53 -6.05 -4.74
N ASP A 109 -18.10 -7.03 -5.42
CA ASP A 109 -17.65 -7.51 -6.73
C ASP A 109 -17.97 -6.55 -7.89
N SER A 110 -18.72 -5.48 -7.62
CA SER A 110 -19.20 -4.51 -8.60
C SER A 110 -18.42 -3.18 -8.57
N LEU A 111 -17.14 -3.21 -8.19
CA LEU A 111 -16.32 -2.00 -8.05
C LEU A 111 -16.29 -1.17 -9.35
N ALA A 112 -16.17 -1.79 -10.51
CA ALA A 112 -16.17 -1.08 -11.80
C ALA A 112 -17.45 -0.24 -11.99
N ALA A 113 -18.62 -0.81 -11.66
CA ALA A 113 -19.90 -0.11 -11.74
C ALA A 113 -20.01 1.02 -10.70
N ALA A 114 -19.48 0.82 -9.49
CA ALA A 114 -19.43 1.85 -8.46
C ALA A 114 -18.52 3.03 -8.87
N VAL A 115 -17.36 2.75 -9.45
CA VAL A 115 -16.43 3.78 -9.98
C VAL A 115 -17.05 4.54 -11.16
N GLU A 116 -17.70 3.85 -12.10
CA GLU A 116 -18.41 4.50 -13.20
C GLU A 116 -19.53 5.42 -12.68
N PHE A 117 -20.30 4.95 -11.70
CA PHE A 117 -21.33 5.75 -11.04
C PHE A 117 -20.74 6.95 -10.31
N ALA A 118 -19.62 6.79 -9.60
CA ALA A 118 -18.95 7.89 -8.91
C ALA A 118 -18.52 8.97 -9.90
N ARG A 119 -17.91 8.61 -11.03
CA ARG A 119 -17.54 9.54 -12.11
C ARG A 119 -18.76 10.26 -12.69
N ALA A 120 -19.84 9.54 -12.97
CA ALA A 120 -21.09 10.13 -13.48
C ALA A 120 -21.77 11.08 -12.49
N ASN A 121 -21.47 10.96 -11.21
CA ASN A 121 -21.98 11.80 -10.13
C ASN A 121 -20.97 12.82 -9.57
N ASP A 122 -19.84 13.03 -10.27
CA ASP A 122 -18.76 13.93 -9.84
C ASP A 122 -18.24 13.61 -8.41
N GLN A 123 -18.28 12.34 -8.01
CA GLN A 123 -17.75 11.88 -6.75
C GLN A 123 -16.30 11.43 -6.90
N HIS A 124 -15.45 11.86 -5.99
CA HIS A 124 -14.02 11.57 -6.03
C HIS A 124 -13.69 10.16 -5.51
N THR A 125 -14.56 9.58 -4.69
CA THR A 125 -14.29 8.31 -4.01
C THR A 125 -15.48 7.35 -4.04
N VAL A 126 -15.16 6.07 -3.88
CA VAL A 126 -16.06 4.96 -3.57
C VAL A 126 -15.66 4.44 -2.19
N TYR A 127 -16.55 4.47 -1.21
CA TYR A 127 -16.30 3.93 0.12
C TYR A 127 -16.51 2.41 0.13
N VAL A 128 -15.54 1.66 0.66
CA VAL A 128 -15.57 0.19 0.82
C VAL A 128 -15.78 -0.15 2.29
N ALA A 129 -16.99 -0.53 2.68
CA ALA A 129 -17.35 -0.68 4.09
C ALA A 129 -16.64 -1.85 4.80
N SER A 130 -16.38 -2.97 4.11
CA SER A 130 -15.70 -4.13 4.68
C SER A 130 -14.23 -3.87 5.07
N LYS A 131 -13.61 -2.85 4.46
CA LYS A 131 -12.22 -2.49 4.69
C LYS A 131 -12.06 -1.12 5.35
N ASP A 132 -13.15 -0.37 5.46
CA ASP A 132 -13.17 1.03 5.94
C ASP A 132 -12.18 1.93 5.17
N ILE A 133 -12.25 1.87 3.82
CA ILE A 133 -11.34 2.62 2.94
C ILE A 133 -12.10 3.36 1.84
N ASN A 134 -11.48 4.39 1.30
CA ASN A 134 -11.94 5.09 0.11
C ASN A 134 -11.08 4.76 -1.11
N ILE A 135 -11.71 4.35 -2.21
CA ILE A 135 -11.08 4.14 -3.52
C ILE A 135 -11.36 5.36 -4.38
N TRP A 136 -10.31 5.98 -4.94
CA TRP A 136 -10.46 7.15 -5.79
C TRP A 136 -11.09 6.79 -7.15
N SER A 137 -12.16 7.47 -7.53
CA SER A 137 -12.92 7.20 -8.77
C SER A 137 -12.20 7.64 -10.05
N ASN A 138 -11.25 8.57 -9.95
CA ASN A 138 -10.47 9.07 -11.07
C ASN A 138 -9.25 8.19 -11.40
N TYR A 139 -8.92 7.20 -10.56
CA TYR A 139 -7.89 6.24 -10.88
C TYR A 139 -8.37 5.26 -11.95
N GLU A 140 -7.56 5.08 -12.99
CA GLU A 140 -7.76 3.99 -13.92
C GLU A 140 -7.43 2.66 -13.25
N GLN A 141 -8.28 1.66 -13.45
CA GLN A 141 -7.93 0.29 -13.08
C GLN A 141 -6.80 -0.17 -14.01
N ARG A 142 -5.75 -0.73 -13.42
CA ARG A 142 -4.59 -1.26 -14.15
C ARG A 142 -4.34 -2.70 -13.72
N ASP A 143 -3.97 -3.54 -14.67
CA ASP A 143 -3.53 -4.93 -14.39
C ASP A 143 -2.00 -4.97 -14.36
N ILE A 144 -1.40 -4.19 -13.47
CA ILE A 144 0.05 -4.21 -13.26
C ILE A 144 0.38 -5.39 -12.36
N ARG A 145 1.07 -6.39 -12.88
CA ARG A 145 1.50 -7.58 -12.14
C ARG A 145 2.85 -7.33 -11.54
N ILE A 146 2.89 -7.16 -10.21
CA ILE A 146 4.10 -6.78 -9.49
C ILE A 146 4.61 -7.94 -8.64
N ILE A 147 5.94 -8.16 -8.67
CA ILE A 147 6.68 -8.88 -7.64
C ILE A 147 7.49 -7.85 -6.88
N LEU A 148 7.33 -7.80 -5.56
CA LEU A 148 8.17 -7.00 -4.67
C LEU A 148 9.39 -7.83 -4.26
N ASP A 149 10.60 -7.30 -4.44
CA ASP A 149 11.85 -7.85 -3.92
C ASP A 149 12.47 -6.85 -2.95
N CYS A 150 12.56 -7.20 -1.66
CA CYS A 150 12.84 -6.29 -0.57
C CYS A 150 13.89 -6.86 0.39
N ASP A 151 14.65 -5.99 1.05
CA ASP A 151 15.61 -6.40 2.09
C ASP A 151 15.06 -6.19 3.50
N MET A 152 13.77 -6.47 3.66
CA MET A 152 13.00 -6.38 4.90
C MET A 152 13.84 -6.76 6.12
N GLY A 153 13.92 -5.87 7.11
CA GLY A 153 14.61 -6.17 8.38
C GLY A 153 15.79 -5.27 8.71
N SER A 154 15.97 -4.13 8.07
CA SER A 154 16.95 -3.11 8.44
C SER A 154 16.33 -1.72 8.60
N SER A 155 16.03 -1.04 7.54
CA SER A 155 15.22 0.19 7.54
C SER A 155 13.74 -0.15 7.52
N THR A 156 12.87 0.83 7.72
CA THR A 156 11.42 0.60 7.77
C THR A 156 10.69 1.02 6.49
N ASP A 157 11.40 1.54 5.51
CA ASP A 157 10.83 1.99 4.23
C ASP A 157 10.30 0.84 3.36
N ASP A 158 10.89 -0.36 3.46
CA ASP A 158 10.30 -1.60 2.92
C ASP A 158 8.82 -1.78 3.35
N LEU A 159 8.52 -1.50 4.63
CA LEU A 159 7.16 -1.62 5.16
C LEU A 159 6.20 -0.64 4.50
N PHE A 160 6.66 0.59 4.22
CA PHE A 160 5.84 1.59 3.53
C PHE A 160 5.66 1.24 2.06
N ALA A 161 6.68 0.74 1.39
CA ALA A 161 6.59 0.23 0.03
C ALA A 161 5.57 -0.90 -0.08
N LEU A 162 5.64 -1.88 0.83
CA LEU A 162 4.69 -3.00 0.89
C LEU A 162 3.26 -2.52 1.26
N MET A 163 3.12 -1.60 2.22
CA MET A 163 1.84 -0.97 2.57
C MET A 163 1.19 -0.31 1.35
N MET A 164 1.97 0.46 0.57
CA MET A 164 1.47 1.11 -0.64
C MET A 164 0.95 0.09 -1.65
N LEU A 165 1.61 -1.05 -1.81
CA LEU A 165 1.14 -2.11 -2.72
C LEU A 165 -0.20 -2.69 -2.28
N TYR A 166 -0.45 -2.92 -0.99
CA TYR A 166 -1.77 -3.34 -0.52
C TYR A 166 -2.84 -2.30 -0.83
N ARG A 167 -2.54 -1.01 -0.60
CA ARG A 167 -3.47 0.08 -0.94
C ARG A 167 -3.74 0.14 -2.45
N TYR A 168 -2.72 -0.03 -3.28
CA TYR A 168 -2.88 -0.13 -4.72
C TYR A 168 -3.70 -1.35 -5.14
N MET A 169 -3.58 -2.48 -4.45
CA MET A 169 -4.45 -3.65 -4.67
C MET A 169 -5.91 -3.34 -4.30
N ASP A 170 -6.15 -2.67 -3.17
CA ASP A 170 -7.49 -2.21 -2.77
C ASP A 170 -8.11 -1.32 -3.86
N MET A 171 -7.31 -0.41 -4.43
CA MET A 171 -7.70 0.48 -5.51
C MET A 171 -7.76 -0.20 -6.90
N LYS A 172 -7.46 -1.49 -7.01
CA LYS A 172 -7.36 -2.24 -8.29
C LYS A 172 -6.36 -1.62 -9.29
N ARG A 173 -5.26 -1.08 -8.77
CA ARG A 173 -4.18 -0.48 -9.57
C ARG A 173 -3.08 -1.48 -9.90
N CYS A 174 -2.87 -2.46 -9.05
CA CYS A 174 -1.92 -3.54 -9.27
C CYS A 174 -2.41 -4.87 -8.71
N ASN A 175 -1.70 -5.93 -9.05
CA ASN A 175 -1.81 -7.26 -8.48
C ASN A 175 -0.43 -7.67 -7.97
N LEU A 176 -0.27 -7.74 -6.65
CA LEU A 176 0.98 -8.20 -6.02
C LEU A 176 1.03 -9.74 -6.08
N LEU A 177 1.87 -10.25 -6.97
CA LEU A 177 2.00 -11.69 -7.24
C LEU A 177 2.72 -12.43 -6.12
N GLY A 178 3.63 -11.76 -5.44
CA GLY A 178 4.42 -12.30 -4.33
C GLY A 178 5.44 -11.31 -3.80
N VAL A 179 5.97 -11.61 -2.63
CA VAL A 179 7.03 -10.84 -1.98
C VAL A 179 8.27 -11.72 -1.83
N ILE A 180 9.38 -11.24 -2.33
CA ILE A 180 10.70 -11.86 -2.20
C ILE A 180 11.46 -11.10 -1.11
N VAL A 181 11.91 -11.81 -0.10
CA VAL A 181 12.73 -11.27 0.98
C VAL A 181 14.17 -11.69 0.74
N ASP A 182 14.98 -10.78 0.26
CA ASP A 182 16.35 -11.09 -0.17
C ASP A 182 17.40 -10.94 0.94
N ARG A 183 16.97 -10.59 2.15
CA ARG A 183 17.77 -10.63 3.37
C ARG A 183 17.54 -11.93 4.12
N MET A 184 18.63 -12.61 4.48
CA MET A 184 18.57 -13.90 5.20
C MET A 184 17.97 -13.75 6.60
N GLY A 185 17.11 -14.69 6.96
CA GLY A 185 16.52 -14.81 8.29
C GLY A 185 15.00 -14.89 8.27
N LYS A 186 14.46 -15.95 8.89
CA LYS A 186 13.01 -16.21 8.92
C LYS A 186 12.20 -15.03 9.43
N ALA A 187 12.69 -14.34 10.47
CA ALA A 187 11.98 -13.20 11.05
C ALA A 187 11.68 -12.07 10.05
N ASN A 188 12.51 -11.89 9.02
CA ASN A 188 12.27 -10.90 7.97
C ASN A 188 11.03 -11.27 7.14
N ALA A 189 10.91 -12.54 6.75
CA ALA A 189 9.73 -13.05 6.05
C ALA A 189 8.50 -13.11 6.97
N ASP A 190 8.67 -13.40 8.25
CA ASP A 190 7.58 -13.38 9.25
C ASP A 190 6.99 -11.97 9.41
N VAL A 191 7.77 -10.90 9.23
CA VAL A 191 7.25 -9.52 9.22
C VAL A 191 6.34 -9.31 7.99
N VAL A 192 6.76 -9.79 6.83
CA VAL A 192 5.92 -9.73 5.61
C VAL A 192 4.63 -10.51 5.81
N ASP A 193 4.68 -11.69 6.43
CA ASP A 193 3.49 -12.51 6.73
C ASP A 193 2.53 -11.78 7.69
N VAL A 194 3.06 -11.10 8.71
CA VAL A 194 2.26 -10.19 9.57
C VAL A 194 1.57 -9.13 8.74
N MET A 195 2.31 -8.45 7.85
CA MET A 195 1.76 -7.39 7.00
C MET A 195 0.69 -7.92 6.05
N ASN A 196 0.94 -9.06 5.39
CA ASN A 196 -0.05 -9.72 4.52
C ASN A 196 -1.36 -10.01 5.27
N ASN A 197 -1.26 -10.59 6.47
CA ASN A 197 -2.43 -10.92 7.28
C ASN A 197 -3.15 -9.66 7.78
N PHE A 198 -2.42 -8.63 8.18
CA PHE A 198 -2.99 -7.38 8.68
C PHE A 198 -3.78 -6.63 7.61
N TYR A 199 -3.26 -6.56 6.39
CA TYR A 199 -3.93 -5.90 5.27
C TYR A 199 -4.95 -6.78 4.52
N GLY A 200 -5.19 -8.01 4.99
CA GLY A 200 -6.23 -8.89 4.44
C GLY A 200 -5.82 -9.68 3.20
N TYR A 201 -4.53 -9.85 2.97
CA TYR A 201 -3.95 -10.59 1.84
C TYR A 201 -3.07 -11.78 2.29
N PRO A 202 -3.58 -12.69 3.16
CA PRO A 202 -2.76 -13.76 3.75
C PRO A 202 -2.23 -14.79 2.75
N ASP A 203 -2.79 -14.83 1.54
CA ASP A 203 -2.44 -15.81 0.50
C ASP A 203 -1.32 -15.33 -0.44
N ILE A 204 -0.82 -14.09 -0.29
CA ILE A 204 0.33 -13.61 -1.08
C ILE A 204 1.56 -14.45 -0.70
N PRO A 205 2.17 -15.16 -1.67
CA PRO A 205 3.30 -16.02 -1.38
C PRO A 205 4.56 -15.21 -1.03
N ILE A 206 5.35 -15.76 -0.11
CA ILE A 206 6.60 -15.16 0.36
C ILE A 206 7.76 -16.08 0.05
N GLY A 207 8.78 -15.54 -0.61
CA GLY A 207 10.06 -16.20 -0.83
C GLY A 207 11.12 -15.66 0.13
N LEU A 208 11.97 -16.54 0.65
CA LEU A 208 13.04 -16.14 1.57
C LEU A 208 14.40 -16.52 0.99
N GLU A 209 15.30 -15.54 0.95
CA GLU A 209 16.67 -15.77 0.51
C GLU A 209 17.49 -16.50 1.60
N THR A 210 18.31 -17.43 1.16
CA THR A 210 19.14 -18.28 2.03
C THR A 210 20.64 -18.00 1.89
N GLN A 211 21.01 -17.08 1.01
CA GLN A 211 22.38 -16.63 0.77
C GLN A 211 22.49 -15.11 0.83
N GLY A 212 23.71 -14.58 0.79
CA GLY A 212 23.94 -13.13 0.75
C GLY A 212 23.93 -12.48 2.13
N VAL A 213 23.15 -11.41 2.28
CA VAL A 213 23.20 -10.52 3.44
C VAL A 213 22.39 -11.04 4.62
N LYS A 214 22.98 -11.00 5.81
CA LYS A 214 22.31 -11.31 7.08
C LYS A 214 21.89 -10.03 7.79
N THR A 215 20.82 -10.11 8.56
CA THR A 215 20.39 -9.01 9.41
C THR A 215 21.41 -8.77 10.53
N PRO A 216 21.89 -7.53 10.69
CA PRO A 216 22.68 -7.15 11.85
C PRO A 216 21.87 -7.24 13.16
N HIS A 217 22.51 -7.66 14.27
CA HIS A 217 21.86 -7.77 15.57
C HIS A 217 21.27 -6.45 16.11
N VAL A 218 21.70 -5.30 15.59
CA VAL A 218 21.22 -3.97 16.02
C VAL A 218 19.77 -3.69 15.65
N PHE A 219 19.19 -4.44 14.70
CA PHE A 219 17.81 -4.27 14.23
C PHE A 219 16.80 -5.26 14.85
N ILE A 220 17.13 -5.85 15.99
CA ILE A 220 16.32 -6.87 16.69
C ILE A 220 14.88 -6.42 16.95
N THR A 221 14.66 -5.13 17.25
CA THR A 221 13.31 -4.63 17.59
C THR A 221 12.32 -4.84 16.47
N TYR A 222 12.74 -4.60 15.23
CA TYR A 222 11.92 -4.82 14.04
C TYR A 222 11.50 -6.29 13.91
N HIS A 223 12.45 -7.21 14.14
CA HIS A 223 12.21 -8.66 14.06
C HIS A 223 11.39 -9.21 15.22
N ASN A 224 11.14 -8.44 16.27
CA ASN A 224 10.29 -8.87 17.37
C ASN A 224 8.80 -8.69 17.08
N ALA A 225 8.43 -7.87 16.09
CA ALA A 225 7.03 -7.62 15.73
C ALA A 225 6.25 -8.93 15.44
N PRO A 226 6.75 -9.89 14.65
CA PRO A 226 6.05 -11.14 14.37
C PRO A 226 5.79 -11.99 15.62
N TYR A 227 6.56 -11.78 16.68
CA TYR A 227 6.49 -12.58 17.93
C TYR A 227 5.87 -11.79 19.09
N ALA A 228 5.39 -10.56 18.83
CA ALA A 228 4.71 -9.75 19.83
C ALA A 228 3.44 -10.45 20.33
N ARG A 229 3.14 -10.29 21.64
CA ARG A 229 1.98 -10.93 22.26
C ARG A 229 1.14 -9.93 23.04
N THR A 230 -0.17 -10.10 23.00
CA THR A 230 -1.12 -9.35 23.84
C THR A 230 -1.22 -9.94 25.24
N THR A 231 -1.09 -11.29 25.35
CA THR A 231 -1.04 -12.08 26.57
C THR A 231 0.05 -13.14 26.42
N GLU A 232 0.35 -13.89 27.49
CA GLU A 232 1.30 -15.03 27.41
C GLU A 232 0.91 -16.07 26.35
N ALA A 233 -0.39 -16.21 26.04
CA ALA A 233 -0.91 -17.22 25.14
C ALA A 233 -1.22 -16.73 23.71
N GLU A 234 -1.50 -15.41 23.53
CA GLU A 234 -2.05 -14.91 22.27
C GLU A 234 -1.07 -14.01 21.52
N PRO A 235 -0.75 -14.30 20.23
CA PRO A 235 0.03 -13.41 19.39
C PRO A 235 -0.71 -12.09 19.17
N MET A 236 0.03 -10.99 19.12
CA MET A 236 -0.51 -9.66 18.83
C MET A 236 -0.90 -9.55 17.35
N PHE A 237 -0.10 -10.12 16.46
CA PHE A 237 -0.32 -10.12 15.03
C PHE A 237 -0.51 -11.55 14.52
N LYS A 238 -1.49 -11.72 13.63
CA LYS A 238 -1.71 -12.99 12.96
C LYS A 238 -0.61 -13.26 11.93
N ARG A 239 -0.22 -14.53 11.82
CA ARG A 239 0.65 -15.06 10.76
C ARG A 239 0.05 -16.31 10.17
N SER A 240 0.26 -16.51 8.86
CA SER A 240 -0.12 -17.73 8.15
C SER A 240 0.91 -18.83 8.33
N VAL A 241 2.19 -18.46 8.43
CA VAL A 241 3.31 -19.38 8.68
C VAL A 241 3.65 -19.38 10.17
N GLY A 242 3.53 -20.53 10.81
CA GLY A 242 3.86 -20.72 12.23
C GLY A 242 5.37 -20.67 12.51
N ASP A 243 5.73 -20.75 13.80
CA ASP A 243 7.13 -20.64 14.24
C ASP A 243 8.03 -21.72 13.61
N ASP A 244 7.51 -22.96 13.46
CA ASP A 244 8.21 -24.09 12.83
C ASP A 244 8.03 -24.17 11.30
N GLY A 245 7.25 -23.26 10.71
CA GLY A 245 7.01 -23.21 9.28
C GLY A 245 8.19 -22.64 8.50
N THR A 246 8.22 -22.89 7.21
CA THR A 246 9.29 -22.45 6.30
C THR A 246 8.71 -21.72 5.11
N TYR A 247 9.51 -20.85 4.52
CA TYR A 247 9.20 -20.16 3.27
C TYR A 247 9.91 -20.83 2.10
N MET A 248 9.34 -20.70 0.91
CA MET A 248 9.98 -21.13 -0.33
C MET A 248 11.27 -20.34 -0.53
N GLU A 249 12.29 -20.98 -1.12
CA GLU A 249 13.53 -20.28 -1.47
C GLU A 249 13.25 -19.19 -2.53
N ALA A 250 13.80 -17.99 -2.31
CA ALA A 250 13.47 -16.77 -3.04
C ALA A 250 13.48 -16.93 -4.56
N TYR A 251 14.60 -17.39 -5.15
CA TYR A 251 14.70 -17.55 -6.61
C TYR A 251 13.73 -18.61 -7.17
N LYS A 252 13.37 -19.63 -6.39
CA LYS A 252 12.38 -20.63 -6.80
C LYS A 252 10.97 -20.05 -6.84
N LEU A 253 10.63 -19.19 -5.85
CA LEU A 253 9.37 -18.48 -5.89
C LEU A 253 9.30 -17.54 -7.11
N TYR A 254 10.38 -16.83 -7.41
CA TYR A 254 10.45 -16.06 -8.66
C TYR A 254 10.15 -16.91 -9.88
N ARG A 255 10.82 -18.06 -10.04
CA ARG A 255 10.61 -18.95 -11.17
C ARG A 255 9.17 -19.41 -11.29
N LYS A 256 8.56 -19.80 -10.16
CA LYS A 256 7.16 -20.22 -10.10
C LYS A 256 6.24 -19.06 -10.53
N LEU A 257 6.36 -17.90 -9.90
CA LEU A 257 5.51 -16.74 -10.20
C LEU A 257 5.63 -16.30 -11.66
N LEU A 258 6.84 -16.19 -12.18
CA LEU A 258 7.07 -15.78 -13.56
C LEU A 258 6.49 -16.79 -14.56
N SER A 259 6.64 -18.10 -14.31
CA SER A 259 6.14 -19.14 -15.22
C SER A 259 4.63 -19.11 -15.40
N GLU A 260 3.89 -18.64 -14.39
CA GLU A 260 2.44 -18.57 -14.36
C GLU A 260 1.88 -17.31 -15.07
N GLN A 261 2.75 -16.37 -15.48
CA GLN A 261 2.31 -15.11 -16.07
C GLN A 261 2.43 -15.09 -17.60
N PRO A 262 1.64 -14.26 -18.29
CA PRO A 262 1.84 -13.96 -19.72
C PRO A 262 3.24 -13.38 -19.98
N ASP A 263 3.70 -13.48 -21.23
CA ASP A 263 4.97 -12.92 -21.63
C ASP A 263 4.96 -11.38 -21.53
N HIS A 264 6.09 -10.79 -21.13
CA HIS A 264 6.30 -9.34 -20.99
C HIS A 264 5.20 -8.62 -20.16
N SER A 265 4.76 -9.27 -19.07
CA SER A 265 3.65 -8.76 -18.27
C SER A 265 4.01 -8.47 -16.81
N VAL A 266 5.16 -8.93 -16.33
CA VAL A 266 5.56 -8.79 -14.93
C VAL A 266 6.47 -7.58 -14.75
N THR A 267 6.11 -6.73 -13.81
CA THR A 267 6.95 -5.64 -13.28
C THR A 267 7.60 -6.14 -11.98
N ILE A 268 8.89 -5.92 -11.82
CA ILE A 268 9.59 -6.20 -10.57
C ILE A 268 9.92 -4.87 -9.88
N ALA A 269 9.49 -4.70 -8.63
CA ALA A 269 9.96 -3.65 -7.75
C ALA A 269 11.06 -4.23 -6.85
N SER A 270 12.32 -3.99 -7.20
CA SER A 270 13.49 -4.45 -6.47
C SER A 270 14.00 -3.33 -5.59
N ILE A 271 13.69 -3.39 -4.30
CA ILE A 271 13.94 -2.30 -3.34
C ILE A 271 15.00 -2.66 -2.29
N GLY A 272 15.58 -3.84 -2.38
CA GLY A 272 16.65 -4.32 -1.52
C GLY A 272 17.89 -4.72 -2.32
N PHE A 273 18.54 -5.80 -1.90
CA PHE A 273 19.66 -6.39 -2.61
C PHE A 273 19.18 -7.08 -3.89
N VAL A 274 20.03 -7.25 -4.86
CA VAL A 274 19.69 -8.00 -6.08
C VAL A 274 20.13 -9.48 -5.99
N THR A 275 20.31 -10.01 -4.78
CA THR A 275 20.77 -11.38 -4.55
C THR A 275 19.83 -12.41 -5.16
N SER A 276 18.54 -12.28 -4.85
CA SER A 276 17.51 -13.21 -5.33
C SER A 276 17.34 -13.13 -6.85
N LEU A 277 17.45 -11.94 -7.42
CA LEU A 277 17.44 -11.72 -8.88
C LEU A 277 18.68 -12.32 -9.56
N ALA A 278 19.87 -12.15 -8.98
CA ALA A 278 21.08 -12.77 -9.51
C ALA A 278 20.97 -14.29 -9.51
N ARG A 279 20.48 -14.90 -8.42
CA ARG A 279 20.25 -16.34 -8.33
C ARG A 279 19.17 -16.84 -9.27
N LEU A 280 18.12 -16.04 -9.49
CA LEU A 280 17.13 -16.32 -10.53
C LEU A 280 17.80 -16.37 -11.91
N LEU A 281 18.60 -15.37 -12.27
CA LEU A 281 19.28 -15.30 -13.57
C LEU A 281 20.28 -16.45 -13.78
N GLU A 282 20.99 -16.87 -12.72
CA GLU A 282 21.91 -18.03 -12.76
C GLU A 282 21.21 -19.39 -12.77
N SER A 283 19.88 -19.44 -12.50
CA SER A 283 19.17 -20.72 -12.35
C SER A 283 19.00 -21.47 -13.68
N GLY A 284 19.09 -22.80 -13.60
CA GLY A 284 18.75 -23.69 -14.71
C GLY A 284 17.25 -23.96 -14.84
N PRO A 285 16.83 -24.76 -15.83
CA PRO A 285 15.47 -25.29 -15.92
C PRO A 285 15.09 -26.10 -14.67
N ASP A 286 13.80 -26.07 -14.29
CA ASP A 286 13.26 -26.79 -13.14
C ASP A 286 11.81 -27.22 -13.37
N GLU A 287 11.12 -27.66 -12.30
CA GLU A 287 9.72 -28.07 -12.32
C GLU A 287 8.74 -26.95 -12.72
N TYR A 288 9.11 -25.69 -12.55
CA TYR A 288 8.25 -24.53 -12.89
C TYR A 288 8.42 -24.08 -14.33
N SER A 289 9.64 -24.19 -14.90
CA SER A 289 9.90 -23.72 -16.25
C SER A 289 11.05 -24.50 -16.93
N PRO A 290 10.89 -24.89 -18.20
CA PRO A 290 11.98 -25.47 -19.01
C PRO A 290 13.03 -24.41 -19.41
N LEU A 291 12.76 -23.11 -19.23
CA LEU A 291 13.68 -22.03 -19.54
C LEU A 291 14.71 -21.87 -18.41
N ASN A 292 15.95 -21.53 -18.74
CA ASN A 292 16.89 -21.06 -17.74
C ASN A 292 16.47 -19.66 -17.24
N GLY A 293 17.11 -19.16 -16.16
CA GLY A 293 16.72 -17.92 -15.51
C GLY A 293 16.76 -16.69 -16.43
N VAL A 294 17.80 -16.55 -17.25
CA VAL A 294 17.94 -15.45 -18.21
C VAL A 294 16.84 -15.48 -19.26
N GLU A 295 16.54 -16.67 -19.79
CA GLU A 295 15.48 -16.85 -20.78
C GLU A 295 14.10 -16.59 -20.17
N LEU A 296 13.85 -17.02 -18.92
CA LEU A 296 12.60 -16.81 -18.20
C LEU A 296 12.37 -15.34 -17.92
N VAL A 297 13.38 -14.63 -17.41
CA VAL A 297 13.31 -13.17 -17.16
C VAL A 297 13.06 -12.44 -18.47
N ARG A 298 13.81 -12.75 -19.56
CA ARG A 298 13.59 -12.15 -20.88
C ARG A 298 12.17 -12.35 -21.39
N ALA A 299 11.60 -13.53 -21.17
CA ALA A 299 10.28 -13.86 -21.67
C ALA A 299 9.15 -13.19 -20.85
N LYS A 300 9.28 -13.11 -19.54
CA LYS A 300 8.17 -12.80 -18.64
C LYS A 300 8.21 -11.39 -18.08
N VAL A 301 9.41 -10.85 -17.80
CA VAL A 301 9.57 -9.55 -17.19
C VAL A 301 9.44 -8.46 -18.25
N LYS A 302 8.60 -7.48 -17.98
CA LYS A 302 8.42 -6.28 -18.78
C LYS A 302 9.48 -5.24 -18.42
N GLU A 303 9.62 -4.97 -17.11
CA GLU A 303 10.48 -3.91 -16.59
C GLU A 303 10.83 -4.15 -15.12
N ILE A 304 11.92 -3.56 -14.66
CA ILE A 304 12.39 -3.60 -13.27
C ILE A 304 12.50 -2.16 -12.77
N TYR A 305 11.92 -1.87 -11.61
CA TYR A 305 12.13 -0.63 -10.85
C TYR A 305 13.03 -0.95 -9.67
N ALA A 306 14.24 -0.44 -9.69
CA ALA A 306 15.27 -0.77 -8.70
C ALA A 306 15.58 0.42 -7.80
N MET A 307 15.36 0.29 -6.49
CA MET A 307 15.93 1.22 -5.52
C MET A 307 17.41 0.95 -5.39
N GLY A 308 18.23 1.90 -5.80
CA GLY A 308 19.70 1.82 -5.71
C GLY A 308 20.44 2.58 -6.81
N GLY A 309 21.72 2.60 -6.66
CA GLY A 309 22.64 3.34 -7.52
C GLY A 309 22.84 4.79 -7.08
N VAL A 310 23.95 5.35 -7.53
CA VAL A 310 24.30 6.77 -7.35
C VAL A 310 24.65 7.31 -8.73
N PHE A 311 23.90 8.33 -9.20
CA PHE A 311 24.02 8.86 -10.57
C PHE A 311 24.37 10.36 -10.61
N GLY A 312 24.64 10.98 -9.47
CA GLY A 312 25.06 12.37 -9.36
C GLY A 312 26.53 12.59 -9.73
N GLU A 313 27.08 13.75 -9.34
CA GLU A 313 28.50 14.07 -9.55
C GLU A 313 29.45 13.19 -8.71
N ALA A 314 28.98 12.70 -7.56
CA ALA A 314 29.72 11.78 -6.70
C ALA A 314 29.67 10.37 -7.28
N VAL A 315 30.83 9.72 -7.40
CA VAL A 315 30.94 8.30 -7.73
C VAL A 315 31.14 7.55 -6.43
N GLU A 316 30.05 7.10 -5.84
CA GLU A 316 30.05 6.38 -4.57
C GLU A 316 29.34 5.02 -4.72
N PRO A 317 29.76 4.01 -3.92
CA PRO A 317 29.11 2.71 -3.94
C PRO A 317 27.75 2.81 -3.22
N ASP A 318 26.71 2.37 -3.92
CA ASP A 318 25.37 2.20 -3.34
C ASP A 318 25.32 1.05 -2.33
N TYR A 319 24.53 1.20 -1.26
CA TYR A 319 24.44 0.20 -0.20
C TYR A 319 23.87 -1.13 -0.72
N ASN A 320 22.76 -1.09 -1.47
CA ASN A 320 22.07 -2.28 -1.93
C ASN A 320 22.93 -3.11 -2.88
N PHE A 321 23.74 -2.45 -3.74
CA PHE A 321 24.63 -3.16 -4.64
C PHE A 321 25.96 -3.58 -3.98
N LYS A 322 26.44 -2.81 -3.02
CA LYS A 322 27.72 -3.10 -2.35
C LYS A 322 27.58 -4.24 -1.32
N ALA A 323 26.46 -4.32 -0.61
CA ALA A 323 26.29 -5.25 0.51
C ALA A 323 26.40 -6.73 0.09
N ALA A 324 26.03 -7.05 -1.16
CA ALA A 324 26.14 -8.38 -1.75
C ALA A 324 26.82 -8.28 -3.12
N ILE A 325 28.01 -7.68 -3.17
CA ILE A 325 28.69 -7.25 -4.42
C ILE A 325 28.85 -8.35 -5.47
N ASP A 326 29.16 -9.59 -5.07
CA ASP A 326 29.34 -10.70 -6.01
C ASP A 326 28.03 -11.02 -6.74
N PHE A 327 26.89 -10.99 -6.04
CA PHE A 327 25.56 -11.18 -6.65
C PHE A 327 25.18 -9.96 -7.50
N SER A 328 25.48 -8.75 -7.04
CA SER A 328 25.21 -7.55 -7.81
C SER A 328 25.96 -7.53 -9.14
N LEU A 329 27.24 -7.88 -9.13
CA LEU A 329 28.01 -8.02 -10.37
C LEU A 329 27.39 -9.05 -11.33
N LYS A 330 26.91 -10.17 -10.80
CA LYS A 330 26.22 -11.22 -11.59
C LYS A 330 24.89 -10.71 -12.16
N PHE A 331 24.10 -9.99 -11.37
CA PHE A 331 22.85 -9.38 -11.82
C PHE A 331 23.09 -8.46 -13.01
N PHE A 332 24.03 -7.51 -12.91
CA PHE A 332 24.35 -6.57 -14.00
C PHE A 332 24.98 -7.26 -15.23
N GLU A 333 25.72 -8.36 -15.04
CA GLU A 333 26.29 -9.17 -16.12
C GLU A 333 25.19 -9.92 -16.91
N LEU A 334 24.21 -10.51 -16.20
CA LEU A 334 23.26 -11.48 -16.77
C LEU A 334 21.92 -10.87 -17.16
N LEU A 335 21.59 -9.64 -16.68
CA LEU A 335 20.30 -9.00 -16.98
C LEU A 335 20.10 -8.88 -18.50
N PRO A 336 19.00 -9.45 -19.05
CA PRO A 336 18.70 -9.31 -20.48
C PRO A 336 18.56 -7.85 -20.89
N LYS A 337 19.19 -7.45 -21.97
CA LYS A 337 19.16 -6.07 -22.48
C LYS A 337 17.79 -5.65 -23.02
N GLU A 338 16.92 -6.59 -23.22
CA GLU A 338 15.52 -6.41 -23.65
C GLU A 338 14.61 -6.02 -22.49
N VAL A 339 15.05 -6.20 -21.24
CA VAL A 339 14.30 -5.82 -20.05
C VAL A 339 14.72 -4.42 -19.62
N ASP A 340 13.79 -3.50 -19.61
CA ASP A 340 14.02 -2.13 -19.14
C ASP A 340 14.24 -2.11 -17.62
N ILE A 341 15.18 -1.28 -17.16
CA ILE A 341 15.45 -1.05 -15.74
C ILE A 341 15.43 0.43 -15.43
N LEU A 342 14.63 0.81 -14.44
CA LEU A 342 14.52 2.18 -13.92
C LEU A 342 15.07 2.23 -12.49
N PHE A 343 16.07 3.06 -12.30
CA PHE A 343 16.68 3.24 -10.99
C PHE A 343 16.02 4.37 -10.22
N SER A 344 15.75 4.13 -8.94
CA SER A 344 15.36 5.10 -7.94
C SER A 344 16.56 5.27 -6.97
N PRO A 345 17.48 6.19 -7.25
CA PRO A 345 18.68 6.35 -6.43
C PRO A 345 18.34 6.98 -5.08
N GLY A 346 19.25 6.79 -4.10
CA GLY A 346 19.06 7.25 -2.72
C GLY A 346 18.73 8.73 -2.60
N GLU A 347 19.36 9.58 -3.42
CA GLU A 347 19.16 11.04 -3.44
C GLU A 347 17.71 11.47 -3.76
N VAL A 348 16.89 10.61 -4.34
CA VAL A 348 15.44 10.87 -4.57
C VAL A 348 14.64 10.71 -3.30
N GLY A 349 14.96 9.71 -2.49
CA GLY A 349 14.28 9.44 -1.22
C GLY A 349 14.84 10.23 -0.03
N ASP A 350 16.10 10.66 -0.08
CA ASP A 350 16.77 11.37 1.03
C ASP A 350 16.01 12.56 1.61
N PRO A 351 15.38 13.44 0.78
CA PRO A 351 14.61 14.56 1.32
C PRO A 351 13.24 14.17 1.88
N LEU A 352 12.78 12.95 1.66
CA LEU A 352 11.44 12.48 2.05
C LEU A 352 11.48 11.87 3.45
N ASP A 353 11.46 12.71 4.47
CA ASP A 353 11.61 12.31 5.87
C ASP A 353 10.25 12.07 6.54
N TYR A 354 9.84 10.81 6.68
CA TYR A 354 8.60 10.46 7.37
C TYR A 354 8.88 10.30 8.88
N ARG A 355 8.53 11.35 9.63
CA ARG A 355 8.85 11.48 11.05
C ARG A 355 8.06 10.48 11.90
N PRO A 356 8.67 9.87 12.95
CA PRO A 356 8.04 8.86 13.79
C PRO A 356 6.71 9.31 14.40
N GLU A 357 6.64 10.53 14.90
CA GLU A 357 5.42 11.09 15.48
C GLU A 357 4.29 11.20 14.45
N THR A 358 4.63 11.47 13.19
CA THR A 358 3.66 11.55 12.09
C THR A 358 3.23 10.14 11.66
N VAL A 359 4.15 9.17 11.58
CA VAL A 359 3.81 7.76 11.31
C VAL A 359 2.81 7.23 12.33
N ILE A 360 3.08 7.47 13.62
CA ILE A 360 2.20 7.04 14.71
C ILE A 360 0.83 7.70 14.61
N ALA A 361 0.78 8.99 14.28
CA ALA A 361 -0.46 9.74 14.13
C ALA A 361 -1.27 9.26 12.92
N ASP A 362 -0.63 9.10 11.76
CA ASP A 362 -1.28 8.68 10.52
C ASP A 362 -1.82 7.23 10.60
N MET A 363 -1.23 6.39 11.45
CA MET A 363 -1.66 5.00 11.68
C MET A 363 -2.52 4.82 12.93
N ASN A 364 -3.12 5.89 13.45
CA ASN A 364 -3.93 5.85 14.67
C ASN A 364 -5.39 5.46 14.44
N TRP A 365 -5.76 5.07 13.22
CA TRP A 365 -7.08 4.54 12.88
C TRP A 365 -7.34 3.13 13.47
N THR A 366 -6.30 2.45 13.96
CA THR A 366 -6.40 1.21 14.74
C THR A 366 -5.51 1.25 15.97
N ASP A 367 -5.93 0.56 17.03
CA ASP A 367 -5.15 0.45 18.27
C ASP A 367 -3.85 -0.32 18.04
N VAL A 368 -3.89 -1.33 17.18
CA VAL A 368 -2.79 -2.26 16.91
C VAL A 368 -2.46 -2.30 15.41
N HIS A 369 -1.49 -1.49 15.00
CA HIS A 369 -0.95 -1.48 13.64
C HIS A 369 0.49 -1.97 13.62
N PRO A 370 0.92 -2.91 12.75
CA PRO A 370 2.28 -3.47 12.78
C PRO A 370 3.37 -2.40 12.66
N ILE A 371 3.26 -1.47 11.72
CA ILE A 371 4.23 -0.39 11.55
C ILE A 371 4.22 0.55 12.76
N LYS A 372 3.04 0.97 13.25
CA LYS A 372 2.91 1.79 14.45
C LYS A 372 3.58 1.13 15.67
N TRP A 373 3.34 -0.18 15.85
CA TRP A 373 3.95 -0.95 16.91
C TRP A 373 5.49 -0.95 16.80
N ILE A 374 6.02 -1.20 15.61
CA ILE A 374 7.46 -1.15 15.34
C ILE A 374 8.02 0.22 15.73
N TYR A 375 7.39 1.32 15.30
CA TYR A 375 7.83 2.67 15.61
C TYR A 375 7.77 3.01 17.10
N GLN A 376 6.79 2.51 17.84
CA GLN A 376 6.69 2.70 19.29
C GLN A 376 7.85 2.03 20.07
N PHE A 377 8.43 0.96 19.52
CA PHE A 377 9.51 0.20 20.17
C PHE A 377 10.90 0.48 19.60
N LEU A 378 11.01 1.03 18.40
CA LEU A 378 12.31 1.37 17.81
C LEU A 378 13.03 2.50 18.56
N ASN A 379 12.33 3.27 19.37
CA ASN A 379 12.86 4.45 20.07
C ASN A 379 13.67 5.35 19.11
N CYS A 380 13.09 5.63 17.94
CA CYS A 380 13.75 6.27 16.83
C CYS A 380 13.50 7.78 16.89
N ASP A 381 14.51 8.57 17.19
CA ASP A 381 14.42 10.04 17.21
C ASP A 381 14.51 10.66 15.80
N THR A 382 14.91 9.85 14.82
CA THR A 382 15.07 10.27 13.42
C THR A 382 13.95 9.71 12.56
N GLY A 383 13.49 10.49 11.57
CA GLY A 383 12.53 10.03 10.56
C GLY A 383 13.14 8.94 9.66
N GLN A 384 12.28 8.15 9.06
CA GLN A 384 12.66 7.22 8.01
C GLN A 384 12.64 7.94 6.67
N LYS A 385 13.70 7.80 5.91
CA LYS A 385 13.75 8.25 4.52
C LYS A 385 12.93 7.29 3.65
N MET A 386 12.14 7.85 2.74
CA MET A 386 11.25 7.06 1.88
C MET A 386 11.95 6.69 0.56
N TRP A 387 13.03 5.89 0.67
CA TRP A 387 13.79 5.43 -0.50
C TRP A 387 12.99 4.40 -1.32
N ASP A 388 12.58 3.32 -0.71
CA ASP A 388 11.88 2.18 -1.33
C ASP A 388 10.51 2.54 -1.90
N PRO A 389 9.69 3.36 -1.23
CA PRO A 389 8.42 3.82 -1.76
C PRO A 389 8.51 4.47 -3.14
N GLN A 390 9.67 5.06 -3.50
CA GLN A 390 9.83 5.73 -4.80
C GLN A 390 9.82 4.74 -5.97
N ALA A 391 10.45 3.59 -5.82
CA ALA A 391 10.44 2.54 -6.86
C ALA A 391 9.03 1.98 -7.04
N VAL A 392 8.30 1.73 -5.94
CA VAL A 392 6.91 1.24 -5.97
C VAL A 392 5.96 2.29 -6.55
N LEU A 393 6.07 3.55 -6.12
CA LEU A 393 5.27 4.65 -6.65
C LEU A 393 5.45 4.77 -8.17
N HIS A 394 6.70 4.74 -8.64
CA HIS A 394 6.99 4.81 -10.07
C HIS A 394 6.43 3.60 -10.83
N ALA A 395 6.60 2.39 -10.30
CA ALA A 395 6.10 1.16 -10.92
C ALA A 395 4.58 1.17 -11.13
N VAL A 396 3.82 1.83 -10.26
CA VAL A 396 2.35 1.86 -10.34
C VAL A 396 1.82 3.11 -11.02
N GLU A 397 2.36 4.28 -10.71
CA GLU A 397 1.86 5.56 -11.23
C GLU A 397 2.47 5.93 -12.58
N GLY A 398 3.70 5.46 -12.87
CA GLY A 398 4.42 5.77 -14.12
C GLY A 398 5.26 7.04 -14.04
N ASP A 399 5.70 7.49 -15.22
CA ASP A 399 6.71 8.55 -15.37
C ASP A 399 6.24 9.95 -14.91
N ASP A 400 4.92 10.18 -14.79
CA ASP A 400 4.35 11.51 -14.54
C ASP A 400 4.81 12.15 -13.21
N PHE A 401 5.21 11.33 -12.26
CA PHE A 401 5.73 11.80 -10.97
C PHE A 401 7.20 12.20 -10.98
N TYR A 402 7.96 11.81 -12.02
CA TYR A 402 9.42 11.85 -11.98
C TYR A 402 10.03 12.55 -13.19
N LYS A 403 11.13 13.25 -12.93
CA LYS A 403 12.07 13.63 -13.99
C LYS A 403 13.04 12.48 -14.19
N LEU A 404 13.18 12.03 -15.42
CA LEU A 404 14.02 10.88 -15.76
C LEU A 404 15.20 11.28 -16.62
N SER A 405 16.29 10.53 -16.50
CA SER A 405 17.42 10.63 -17.41
C SER A 405 17.03 10.26 -18.84
N GLU A 406 17.88 10.59 -19.80
CA GLU A 406 17.89 9.92 -21.09
C GLU A 406 18.16 8.42 -20.92
N ARG A 407 17.92 7.63 -21.97
CA ARG A 407 18.24 6.20 -21.95
C ARG A 407 19.75 5.99 -21.98
N GLY A 408 20.19 4.91 -21.36
CA GLY A 408 21.60 4.55 -21.33
C GLY A 408 21.81 3.09 -20.88
N TRP A 409 23.06 2.77 -20.66
CA TRP A 409 23.50 1.50 -20.06
C TRP A 409 24.05 1.78 -18.67
N VAL A 410 23.75 0.89 -17.73
CA VAL A 410 24.36 0.92 -16.40
C VAL A 410 25.28 -0.29 -16.24
N THR A 411 26.48 -0.05 -15.75
CA THR A 411 27.43 -1.08 -15.32
C THR A 411 27.80 -0.86 -13.87
N LEU A 412 28.20 -1.93 -13.19
CA LEU A 412 28.63 -1.90 -11.81
C LEU A 412 30.14 -2.12 -11.68
N THR A 413 30.82 -1.30 -10.90
CA THR A 413 32.23 -1.54 -10.56
C THR A 413 32.36 -2.61 -9.48
N PRO A 414 33.54 -3.27 -9.32
CA PRO A 414 33.78 -4.18 -8.21
C PRO A 414 33.66 -3.58 -6.81
N ARG A 415 33.53 -2.25 -6.71
CA ARG A 415 33.30 -1.54 -5.44
C ARG A 415 31.83 -1.24 -5.18
N GLY A 416 30.93 -1.53 -6.14
CA GLY A 416 29.49 -1.26 -6.03
C GLY A 416 29.08 0.12 -6.54
N GLU A 417 29.94 0.81 -7.30
CA GLU A 417 29.63 2.09 -7.93
C GLU A 417 28.90 1.86 -9.26
N THR A 418 27.82 2.59 -9.49
CA THR A 418 27.10 2.57 -10.77
C THR A 418 27.70 3.54 -11.77
N ILE A 419 27.91 3.09 -13.00
CA ILE A 419 28.40 3.89 -14.11
C ILE A 419 27.31 3.95 -15.18
N PHE A 420 26.75 5.13 -15.41
CA PHE A 420 25.78 5.37 -16.46
C PHE A 420 26.46 5.85 -17.74
N THR A 421 26.14 5.21 -18.85
CA THR A 421 26.62 5.59 -20.18
C THR A 421 25.41 5.91 -21.06
N PRO A 422 25.19 7.17 -21.45
CA PRO A 422 24.10 7.56 -22.31
C PRO A 422 24.16 6.84 -23.68
N ASP A 423 23.03 6.23 -24.06
CA ASP A 423 22.84 5.59 -25.35
C ASP A 423 21.31 5.45 -25.60
N PRO A 424 20.77 5.97 -26.71
CA PRO A 424 19.35 5.83 -27.01
C PRO A 424 18.85 4.37 -27.13
N LYS A 425 19.75 3.41 -27.30
CA LYS A 425 19.48 1.99 -27.35
C LYS A 425 19.58 1.31 -25.98
N GLY A 426 20.01 2.04 -24.97
CA GLY A 426 20.16 1.55 -23.60
C GLY A 426 18.81 1.14 -22.99
N ASN A 427 18.86 0.20 -22.08
CA ASN A 427 17.67 -0.27 -21.35
C ASN A 427 17.51 0.38 -19.97
N ALA A 428 18.41 1.28 -19.59
CA ALA A 428 18.43 1.87 -18.25
C ALA A 428 18.06 3.35 -18.29
N ARG A 429 17.33 3.78 -17.26
CA ARG A 429 17.05 5.18 -16.90
C ARG A 429 17.13 5.33 -15.38
N TYR A 430 17.28 6.54 -14.89
CA TYR A 430 17.21 6.84 -13.46
C TYR A 430 16.41 8.10 -13.19
N GLN A 431 15.85 8.18 -11.98
CA GLN A 431 15.11 9.34 -11.49
C GLN A 431 16.07 10.44 -11.05
N TYR A 432 15.69 11.70 -11.31
CA TYR A 432 16.33 12.86 -10.70
C TYR A 432 15.60 13.26 -9.41
N PRO A 433 16.31 13.78 -8.38
CA PRO A 433 15.67 14.35 -7.21
C PRO A 433 14.68 15.46 -7.59
N GLY A 434 13.57 15.53 -6.89
CA GLY A 434 12.59 16.60 -7.03
C GLY A 434 12.95 17.83 -6.19
N ASP A 435 12.25 18.93 -6.44
CA ASP A 435 12.31 20.13 -5.60
C ASP A 435 11.46 19.97 -4.30
N ALA A 436 11.49 20.99 -3.44
CA ALA A 436 10.75 20.96 -2.18
C ALA A 436 9.23 20.80 -2.35
N VAL A 437 8.65 21.32 -3.44
CA VAL A 437 7.21 21.17 -3.73
C VAL A 437 6.89 19.73 -4.11
N TRP A 438 7.72 19.13 -4.94
CA TRP A 438 7.61 17.71 -5.28
C TRP A 438 7.76 16.82 -4.04
N CYS A 439 8.76 17.09 -3.18
CA CYS A 439 8.97 16.34 -1.94
C CYS A 439 7.74 16.38 -1.02
N ASP A 440 7.16 17.56 -0.81
CA ASP A 440 5.95 17.73 0.01
C ASP A 440 4.77 16.97 -0.60
N MET A 441 4.57 17.05 -1.92
CA MET A 441 3.52 16.33 -2.63
C MET A 441 3.67 14.81 -2.49
N VAL A 442 4.87 14.27 -2.73
CA VAL A 442 5.11 12.82 -2.67
C VAL A 442 4.97 12.30 -1.25
N LEU A 443 5.53 13.02 -0.26
CA LEU A 443 5.40 12.61 1.14
C LEU A 443 3.93 12.62 1.59
N LYS A 444 3.15 13.63 1.21
CA LYS A 444 1.69 13.66 1.46
C LYS A 444 0.99 12.49 0.79
N TYR A 445 1.38 12.12 -0.43
CA TYR A 445 0.81 10.99 -1.14
C TYR A 445 1.08 9.66 -0.40
N ILE A 446 2.31 9.42 0.06
CA ILE A 446 2.66 8.25 0.87
C ILE A 446 1.86 8.23 2.18
N ARG A 447 1.72 9.37 2.85
CA ARG A 447 0.94 9.53 4.09
C ARG A 447 -0.54 9.22 3.87
N LEU A 448 -1.13 9.66 2.76
CA LEU A 448 -2.52 9.32 2.41
C LEU A 448 -2.74 7.82 2.25
N MET A 449 -1.72 7.07 1.81
CA MET A 449 -1.77 5.62 1.75
C MET A 449 -1.70 4.99 3.16
N ALA A 450 -1.05 5.63 4.12
CA ALA A 450 -0.93 5.16 5.50
C ALA A 450 -2.22 5.40 6.31
N ILE A 451 -2.94 6.47 6.01
CA ILE A 451 -4.20 6.82 6.65
C ILE A 451 -5.31 5.97 6.03
N GLN A 452 -5.92 5.10 6.81
CA GLN A 452 -7.09 4.34 6.39
C GLN A 452 -8.34 5.05 6.92
N HIS A 453 -9.26 5.39 6.03
CA HIS A 453 -10.55 6.01 6.34
C HIS A 453 -11.69 5.16 5.82
#